data_978537d4d3d94876ebd41a2355827236
#
_entry.id   978537d4d3d94876ebd41a2355827236
#
_cell.length_a   1.000
_cell.length_b   1.000
_cell.length_c   1.000
_cell.angle_alpha   90.00
_cell.angle_beta   90.00
_cell.angle_gamma   90.00
#
_symmetry.space_group_name_H-M   'P 1'
#
loop_
_entity.id
_entity.type
_entity.pdbx_description
1 polymer ?
#
loop_
_entity_poly.entity_id
_entity_poly.type
_entity_poly.pdbx_seq_one_letter_code
_entity_poly.pdbx_strand_id
1 'polypeptide(L)'
;MAEERKIPVIKMDGATYEEAIAANRERLSEAIIDAVEFAIETGAEQVEVFEVEEHDLVFSLDRGEMPTALDGCISYYESVEEYVECARIINLKNKL
;
A
#
# COMPACT_ATOMS: atom_id res chain seq x y z
N MET A 1 16.74 14.66 -11.12
CA MET A 1 16.85 13.25 -11.45
C MET A 1 15.80 12.47 -10.69
N ALA A 2 14.97 11.72 -11.39
CA ALA A 2 13.92 10.95 -10.73
C ALA A 2 14.53 9.75 -10.02
N GLU A 3 14.22 9.59 -8.75
CA GLU A 3 14.59 8.39 -8.02
C GLU A 3 13.66 7.26 -8.45
N GLU A 4 14.24 6.15 -8.85
CA GLU A 4 13.45 4.97 -9.14
C GLU A 4 13.03 4.31 -7.83
N ARG A 5 11.74 4.32 -7.58
CA ARG A 5 11.18 3.66 -6.41
C ARG A 5 10.91 2.21 -6.76
N LYS A 6 11.46 1.30 -5.98
CA LYS A 6 11.18 -0.12 -6.16
C LYS A 6 9.91 -0.49 -5.44
N ILE A 7 8.99 -1.11 -6.17
CA ILE A 7 7.74 -1.60 -5.60
C ILE A 7 7.84 -3.11 -5.37
N PRO A 8 7.16 -3.63 -4.34
CA PRO A 8 7.21 -5.07 -4.10
C PRO A 8 6.48 -5.85 -5.19
N VAL A 9 6.96 -7.05 -5.44
CA VAL A 9 6.36 -7.99 -6.38
C VAL A 9 5.65 -9.06 -5.58
N ILE A 10 4.37 -9.25 -5.86
CA ILE A 10 3.54 -10.24 -5.18
C ILE A 10 3.36 -11.45 -6.08
N LYS A 11 3.65 -12.63 -5.55
CA LYS A 11 3.49 -13.90 -6.26
C LYS A 11 2.17 -14.53 -5.86
N MET A 12 1.42 -14.99 -6.83
CA MET A 12 0.15 -15.64 -6.56
C MET A 12 0.29 -17.14 -6.28
N ASP A 13 1.30 -17.77 -6.85
CA ASP A 13 1.62 -19.20 -6.60
C ASP A 13 0.41 -20.14 -6.71
N GLY A 14 -0.41 -19.93 -7.73
CA GLY A 14 -1.59 -20.75 -7.95
C GLY A 14 -2.79 -20.42 -7.06
N ALA A 15 -2.65 -19.48 -6.15
CA ALA A 15 -3.74 -19.00 -5.30
C ALA A 15 -4.67 -18.08 -6.08
N THR A 16 -5.89 -17.91 -5.58
CA THR A 16 -6.78 -16.88 -6.10
C THR A 16 -6.22 -15.51 -5.71
N TYR A 17 -6.67 -14.46 -6.41
CA TYR A 17 -6.26 -13.09 -6.11
C TYR A 17 -6.56 -12.74 -4.63
N GLU A 18 -7.74 -13.13 -4.14
CA GLU A 18 -8.14 -12.87 -2.75
C GLU A 18 -7.25 -13.58 -1.75
N GLU A 19 -6.89 -14.83 -2.03
CA GLU A 19 -5.99 -15.61 -1.18
C GLU A 19 -4.60 -15.02 -1.15
N ALA A 20 -4.09 -14.57 -2.29
CA ALA A 20 -2.78 -13.94 -2.37
C ALA A 20 -2.74 -12.63 -1.58
N ILE A 21 -3.79 -11.82 -1.67
CA ILE A 21 -3.90 -10.57 -0.89
C ILE A 21 -3.94 -10.89 0.61
N ALA A 22 -4.76 -11.87 1.02
CA ALA A 22 -4.87 -12.23 2.43
C ALA A 22 -3.54 -12.73 3.00
N ALA A 23 -2.81 -13.52 2.23
CA ALA A 23 -1.51 -14.07 2.64
C ALA A 23 -0.42 -13.00 2.74
N ASN A 24 -0.58 -11.88 2.05
CA ASN A 24 0.43 -10.81 1.98
C ASN A 24 -0.06 -9.49 2.61
N ARG A 25 -1.04 -9.54 3.51
CA ARG A 25 -1.65 -8.33 4.08
C ARG A 25 -0.63 -7.37 4.69
N GLU A 26 0.34 -7.88 5.44
CA GLU A 26 1.36 -7.04 6.05
C GLU A 26 2.21 -6.34 4.99
N ARG A 27 2.70 -7.10 4.03
CA ARG A 27 3.52 -6.56 2.94
C ARG A 27 2.75 -5.53 2.11
N LEU A 28 1.49 -5.82 1.83
CA LEU A 28 0.64 -4.91 1.07
C LEU A 28 0.36 -3.62 1.84
N SER A 29 0.11 -3.73 3.15
CA SER A 29 -0.11 -2.56 4.00
C SER A 29 1.14 -1.68 4.04
N GLU A 30 2.32 -2.28 4.20
CA GLU A 30 3.58 -1.54 4.16
C GLU A 30 3.81 -0.87 2.80
N ALA A 31 3.50 -1.58 1.71
CA ALA A 31 3.63 -1.03 0.36
C ALA A 31 2.71 0.17 0.15
N ILE A 32 1.48 0.10 0.65
CA ILE A 32 0.53 1.21 0.57
C ILE A 32 1.05 2.42 1.35
N ILE A 33 1.53 2.20 2.58
CA ILE A 33 2.08 3.28 3.41
C ILE A 33 3.26 3.96 2.73
N ASP A 34 4.20 3.18 2.22
CA ASP A 34 5.39 3.70 1.53
C ASP A 34 4.99 4.49 0.28
N ALA A 35 4.02 3.97 -0.48
CA ALA A 35 3.54 4.64 -1.68
C ALA A 35 2.90 5.99 -1.36
N VAL A 36 2.07 6.03 -0.31
CA VAL A 36 1.41 7.27 0.10
C VAL A 36 2.43 8.29 0.63
N GLU A 37 3.41 7.84 1.41
CA GLU A 37 4.49 8.73 1.88
C GLU A 37 5.23 9.35 0.69
N PHE A 38 5.56 8.55 -0.30
CA PHE A 38 6.21 9.02 -1.52
C PHE A 38 5.34 10.05 -2.25
N ALA A 39 4.04 9.78 -2.37
CA ALA A 39 3.12 10.70 -3.03
C ALA A 39 3.04 12.04 -2.31
N ILE A 40 3.01 12.02 -0.98
CA ILE A 40 2.96 13.24 -0.17
C ILE A 40 4.25 14.05 -0.35
N GLU A 41 5.41 13.40 -0.30
CA GLU A 41 6.71 14.05 -0.43
C GLU A 41 6.92 14.67 -1.81
N THR A 42 6.43 14.02 -2.86
CA THR A 42 6.65 14.46 -4.23
C THR A 42 5.49 15.24 -4.82
N GLY A 43 4.34 15.26 -4.16
CA GLY A 43 3.12 15.87 -4.71
C GLY A 43 2.47 15.09 -5.82
N ALA A 44 2.79 13.80 -5.94
CA ALA A 44 2.26 12.95 -7.01
C ALA A 44 0.75 12.72 -6.87
N GLU A 45 0.04 12.75 -7.99
CA GLU A 45 -1.40 12.48 -8.04
C GLU A 45 -1.71 11.00 -8.14
N GLN A 46 -0.75 10.21 -8.60
CA GLN A 46 -0.89 8.76 -8.73
C GLN A 46 0.44 8.11 -8.34
N VAL A 47 0.37 6.96 -7.72
CA VAL A 47 1.56 6.24 -7.28
C VAL A 47 1.38 4.74 -7.49
N GLU A 48 2.44 4.07 -7.94
CA GLU A 48 2.45 2.63 -8.04
C GLU A 48 2.71 2.01 -6.67
N VAL A 49 1.98 0.96 -6.33
CA VAL A 49 2.03 0.34 -5.00
C VAL A 49 2.71 -1.01 -5.02
N PHE A 50 2.24 -1.93 -5.87
CA PHE A 50 2.84 -3.25 -6.00
C PHE A 50 2.58 -3.82 -7.39
N GLU A 51 3.34 -4.86 -7.75
CA GLU A 51 3.22 -5.57 -9.00
C GLU A 51 2.81 -7.02 -8.74
N VAL A 52 1.96 -7.57 -9.60
CA VAL A 52 1.60 -8.99 -9.56
C VAL A 52 2.40 -9.69 -10.64
N GLU A 53 3.35 -10.53 -10.22
CA GLU A 53 4.36 -11.12 -11.10
C GLU A 53 3.79 -11.88 -12.29
N GLU A 54 2.78 -12.70 -12.06
CA GLU A 54 2.26 -13.61 -13.09
C GLU A 54 1.37 -12.95 -14.14
N HIS A 55 0.97 -11.72 -13.90
CA HIS A 55 0.01 -11.02 -14.76
C HIS A 55 0.55 -9.70 -15.32
N ASP A 56 1.80 -9.37 -15.07
CA ASP A 56 2.40 -8.08 -15.43
C ASP A 56 1.49 -6.89 -15.05
N LEU A 57 0.79 -7.05 -13.93
CA LEU A 57 -0.16 -6.07 -13.44
C LEU A 57 0.48 -5.22 -12.37
N VAL A 58 0.37 -3.90 -12.51
CA VAL A 58 0.84 -2.97 -11.48
C VAL A 58 -0.39 -2.34 -10.83
N PHE A 59 -0.48 -2.47 -9.52
CA PHE A 59 -1.54 -1.83 -8.75
C PHE A 59 -1.11 -0.41 -8.40
N SER A 60 -1.93 0.56 -8.76
CA SER A 60 -1.66 1.99 -8.52
C SER A 60 -2.79 2.62 -7.73
N LEU A 61 -2.49 3.70 -7.03
CA LEU A 61 -3.48 4.49 -6.30
C LEU A 61 -3.48 5.92 -6.80
N ASP A 62 -4.67 6.46 -7.06
CA ASP A 62 -4.86 7.87 -7.29
C ASP A 62 -4.95 8.60 -5.94
N ARG A 63 -4.65 9.89 -5.94
CA ARG A 63 -4.67 10.70 -4.73
C ARG A 63 -5.99 10.57 -3.95
N GLY A 64 -7.11 10.58 -4.67
CA GLY A 64 -8.43 10.46 -4.07
C GLY A 64 -8.72 9.10 -3.43
N GLU A 65 -7.96 8.07 -3.82
CA GLU A 65 -8.12 6.71 -3.29
C GLU A 65 -7.24 6.44 -2.07
N MET A 66 -6.24 7.28 -1.85
CA MET A 66 -5.26 7.07 -0.78
C MET A 66 -5.87 7.01 0.62
N PRO A 67 -6.82 7.90 1.00
CA PRO A 67 -7.42 7.82 2.33
C PRO A 67 -8.11 6.48 2.59
N THR A 68 -8.85 5.97 1.61
CA THR A 68 -9.55 4.68 1.73
C THR A 68 -8.55 3.53 1.87
N ALA A 69 -7.46 3.57 1.10
CA ALA A 69 -6.42 2.56 1.20
C ALA A 69 -5.76 2.57 2.57
N LEU A 70 -5.49 3.76 3.12
CA LEU A 70 -4.94 3.90 4.46
C LEU A 70 -5.91 3.39 5.54
N ASP A 71 -7.20 3.61 5.38
CA ASP A 71 -8.22 3.07 6.29
C ASP A 71 -8.17 1.54 6.32
N GLY A 72 -7.93 0.91 5.18
CA GLY A 72 -7.74 -0.53 5.12
C GLY A 72 -6.50 -0.99 5.88
N CYS A 73 -5.42 -0.22 5.81
CA CYS A 73 -4.20 -0.50 6.58
C CYS A 73 -4.44 -0.36 8.09
N ILE A 74 -5.18 0.68 8.49
CA ILE A 74 -5.54 0.88 9.90
C ILE A 74 -6.31 -0.34 10.41
N SER A 75 -7.31 -0.80 9.66
CA SER A 75 -8.10 -1.97 10.04
C SER A 75 -7.24 -3.22 10.22
N TYR A 76 -6.27 -3.42 9.31
CA TYR A 76 -5.35 -4.54 9.43
C TYR A 76 -4.51 -4.45 10.71
N TYR A 77 -3.86 -3.29 10.93
CA TYR A 77 -2.99 -3.13 12.10
C TYR A 77 -3.75 -3.16 13.41
N GLU A 78 -5.01 -2.69 13.43
CA GLU A 78 -5.87 -2.85 14.59
C GLU A 78 -6.13 -4.33 14.88
N SER A 79 -6.35 -5.14 13.85
CA SER A 79 -6.63 -6.55 14.00
C SER A 79 -5.47 -7.34 14.60
N VAL A 80 -4.24 -6.86 14.42
CA VAL A 80 -3.03 -7.47 14.99
C VAL A 80 -2.49 -6.66 16.17
N GLU A 81 -3.26 -5.70 16.66
CA GLU A 81 -2.95 -4.88 17.84
C GLU A 81 -1.67 -4.05 17.73
N GLU A 82 -1.33 -3.64 16.52
CA GLU A 82 -0.18 -2.77 16.23
C GLU A 82 -0.62 -1.31 16.23
N TYR A 83 -0.95 -0.79 17.41
CA TYR A 83 -1.56 0.55 17.54
C TYR A 83 -0.61 1.70 17.22
N VAL A 84 0.69 1.49 17.38
CA VAL A 84 1.69 2.49 16.98
C VAL A 84 1.63 2.74 15.49
N GLU A 85 1.48 1.68 14.71
CA GLU A 85 1.32 1.79 13.25
C GLU A 85 0.02 2.50 12.89
N CYS A 86 -1.06 2.23 13.62
CA CYS A 86 -2.33 2.92 13.40
C CYS A 86 -2.19 4.44 13.58
N ALA A 87 -1.50 4.87 14.64
CA ALA A 87 -1.26 6.29 14.89
C ALA A 87 -0.43 6.92 13.77
N ARG A 88 0.59 6.22 13.29
CA ARG A 88 1.42 6.67 12.17
C ARG A 88 0.58 6.88 10.91
N ILE A 89 -0.30 5.94 10.62
CA ILE A 89 -1.15 5.99 9.44
C ILE A 89 -2.17 7.14 9.53
N ILE A 90 -2.73 7.37 10.71
CA ILE A 90 -3.65 8.49 10.93
C ILE A 90 -2.95 9.82 10.65
N ASN A 91 -1.72 9.98 11.15
CA ASN A 91 -0.93 11.17 10.87
C ASN A 91 -0.67 11.36 9.37
N LEU A 92 -0.37 10.26 8.70
CA LEU A 92 -0.13 10.27 7.25
C LEU A 92 -1.40 10.67 6.50
N LYS A 93 -2.54 10.11 6.90
CA LYS A 93 -3.84 10.43 6.30
C LYS A 93 -4.18 11.92 6.45
N ASN A 94 -3.84 12.50 7.59
CA ASN A 94 -4.09 13.92 7.84
C ASN A 94 -3.26 14.85 6.94
N LYS A 95 -2.21 14.35 6.32
CA LYS A 95 -1.40 15.12 5.38
C LYS A 95 -1.94 15.08 3.95
N LEU A 96 -2.91 14.25 3.70
CA LEU A 96 -3.59 14.19 2.40
C LEU A 96 -4.66 15.28 2.34
#